data_9a3a7522a82abe9eddac59652dc02fff
#
_entry.id   9a3a7522a82abe9eddac59652dc02fff
#
_cell.length_a   1.000
_cell.length_b   1.000
_cell.length_c   1.000
_cell.angle_alpha   90.00
_cell.angle_beta   90.00
_cell.angle_gamma   90.00
#
_symmetry.space_group_name_H-M   'P 1'
#
loop_
_entity.id
_entity.type
_entity.pdbx_description
1 polymer ?
#
loop_
_entity_poly.entity_id
_entity_poly.type
_entity_poly.pdbx_seq_one_letter_code
_entity_poly.pdbx_strand_id
1 'polypeptide(L)'
;MKKKKRLPVGLENFEQIIIDTYYYVDKTGLISELIRNGGMVNLFTRPRRFGKTLNMSMLEHFFSIEGDKSIFDGLKISKDTELSEEYMGKYPVISVSLKGINAAAYKGAFDFAVQIMKTTASGMQFLLDSEVLSDYDKSDYKALLDSSMSEAVFAAD
;
A
#
# COMPACT_ATOMS: atom_id res chain seq x y z
N MET A 1 -35.70 -11.17 -3.74
CA MET A 1 -34.61 -12.03 -4.24
C MET A 1 -33.28 -11.35 -3.92
N LYS A 2 -32.37 -11.99 -3.16
CA LYS A 2 -31.00 -11.45 -2.93
C LYS A 2 -30.25 -11.46 -4.27
N LYS A 3 -29.86 -10.29 -4.76
CA LYS A 3 -29.06 -10.15 -5.99
C LYS A 3 -27.74 -10.93 -5.80
N LYS A 4 -27.45 -11.89 -6.67
CA LYS A 4 -26.18 -12.63 -6.60
C LYS A 4 -25.02 -11.65 -6.81
N LYS A 5 -24.09 -11.59 -5.88
CA LYS A 5 -22.87 -10.79 -6.01
C LYS A 5 -21.98 -11.35 -7.12
N ARG A 6 -21.39 -10.49 -7.92
CA ARG A 6 -20.43 -10.88 -8.97
C ARG A 6 -19.11 -11.34 -8.33
N LEU A 7 -18.44 -12.28 -8.97
CA LEU A 7 -17.10 -12.70 -8.54
C LEU A 7 -16.05 -11.64 -9.00
N PRO A 8 -15.07 -11.29 -8.17
CA PRO A 8 -14.03 -10.30 -8.49
C PRO A 8 -12.90 -10.92 -9.32
N VAL A 9 -13.22 -11.42 -10.52
CA VAL A 9 -12.22 -12.06 -11.39
C VAL A 9 -11.25 -11.03 -11.92
N GLY A 10 -9.96 -11.17 -11.60
CA GLY A 10 -8.90 -10.26 -12.04
C GLY A 10 -8.81 -8.94 -11.26
N LEU A 11 -9.67 -8.72 -10.26
CA LEU A 11 -9.59 -7.53 -9.40
C LEU A 11 -8.62 -7.78 -8.24
N GLU A 12 -7.71 -6.82 -8.04
CA GLU A 12 -6.68 -6.86 -7.00
C GLU A 12 -6.78 -5.67 -6.02
N ASN A 13 -7.67 -4.69 -6.29
CA ASN A 13 -7.92 -3.55 -5.44
C ASN A 13 -9.06 -3.87 -4.46
N PHE A 14 -8.78 -3.73 -3.16
CA PHE A 14 -9.72 -4.05 -2.09
C PHE A 14 -10.91 -3.07 -2.07
N GLU A 15 -10.64 -1.78 -2.16
CA GLU A 15 -11.67 -0.73 -2.15
C GLU A 15 -12.68 -0.96 -3.27
N GLN A 16 -12.21 -1.19 -4.49
CA GLN A 16 -13.08 -1.45 -5.63
C GLN A 16 -13.98 -2.67 -5.42
N ILE A 17 -13.45 -3.74 -4.81
CA ILE A 17 -14.24 -4.96 -4.53
C ILE A 17 -15.38 -4.66 -3.56
N ILE A 18 -15.13 -3.83 -2.53
CA ILE A 18 -16.13 -3.48 -1.52
C ILE A 18 -17.17 -2.51 -2.10
N ILE A 19 -16.72 -1.40 -2.70
CA ILE A 19 -17.61 -0.35 -3.24
C ILE A 19 -18.52 -0.92 -4.32
N ASP A 20 -17.98 -1.69 -5.26
CA ASP A 20 -18.75 -2.30 -6.35
C ASP A 20 -19.55 -3.53 -5.91
N THR A 21 -19.56 -3.83 -4.61
CA THR A 21 -20.33 -4.94 -4.00
C THR A 21 -20.05 -6.32 -4.61
N TYR A 22 -18.81 -6.60 -5.00
CA TYR A 22 -18.39 -7.94 -5.40
C TYR A 22 -18.46 -8.94 -4.25
N TYR A 23 -18.41 -10.23 -4.59
CA TYR A 23 -18.30 -11.26 -3.58
C TYR A 23 -16.90 -11.21 -2.93
N TYR A 24 -16.86 -10.88 -1.66
CA TYR A 24 -15.64 -10.82 -0.88
C TYR A 24 -15.68 -11.86 0.26
N VAL A 25 -14.63 -12.67 0.37
CA VAL A 25 -14.40 -13.51 1.55
C VAL A 25 -13.60 -12.70 2.53
N ASP A 26 -14.23 -12.32 3.62
CA ASP A 26 -13.65 -11.45 4.63
C ASP A 26 -12.38 -12.04 5.26
N LYS A 27 -11.25 -11.41 4.96
CA LYS A 27 -9.92 -11.73 5.49
C LYS A 27 -9.36 -10.62 6.38
N THR A 28 -10.18 -9.65 6.78
CA THR A 28 -9.73 -8.53 7.61
C THR A 28 -9.23 -8.94 8.99
N GLY A 29 -9.53 -10.17 9.44
CA GLY A 29 -8.89 -10.75 10.62
C GLY A 29 -7.36 -10.82 10.55
N LEU A 30 -6.79 -10.83 9.34
CA LEU A 30 -5.34 -10.74 9.13
C LEU A 30 -4.75 -9.45 9.74
N ILE A 31 -5.49 -8.35 9.69
CA ILE A 31 -5.07 -7.06 10.26
C ILE A 31 -4.86 -7.21 11.78
N SER A 32 -5.86 -7.76 12.48
CA SER A 32 -5.77 -8.00 13.93
C SER A 32 -4.61 -8.94 14.29
N GLU A 33 -4.39 -9.98 13.49
CA GLU A 33 -3.28 -10.92 13.70
C GLU A 33 -1.92 -10.23 13.54
N LEU A 34 -1.75 -9.39 12.51
CA LEU A 34 -0.52 -8.63 12.28
C LEU A 34 -0.21 -7.67 13.42
N ILE A 35 -1.19 -6.91 13.85
CA ILE A 35 -1.02 -5.93 14.93
C ILE A 35 -0.67 -6.65 16.24
N ARG A 36 -1.40 -7.69 16.60
CA ARG A 36 -1.21 -8.42 17.87
C ARG A 36 0.10 -9.21 17.92
N ASN A 37 0.55 -9.73 16.79
CA ASN A 37 1.82 -10.48 16.73
C ASN A 37 3.06 -9.57 16.74
N GLY A 38 2.92 -8.27 16.45
CA GLY A 38 3.95 -7.25 16.64
C GLY A 38 5.24 -7.48 15.84
N GLY A 39 5.21 -8.18 14.71
CA GLY A 39 6.39 -8.45 13.91
C GLY A 39 6.86 -7.21 13.14
N MET A 40 8.16 -6.86 13.26
CA MET A 40 8.75 -5.79 12.45
C MET A 40 8.71 -6.11 10.96
N VAL A 41 8.87 -7.38 10.60
CA VAL A 41 8.81 -7.87 9.22
C VAL A 41 7.88 -9.08 9.15
N ASN A 42 6.93 -9.04 8.24
CA ASN A 42 6.00 -10.14 8.00
C ASN A 42 6.10 -10.61 6.55
N LEU A 43 6.45 -11.88 6.34
CA LEU A 43 6.60 -12.48 5.03
C LEU A 43 5.41 -13.39 4.70
N PHE A 44 4.67 -13.07 3.66
CA PHE A 44 3.55 -13.89 3.16
C PHE A 44 3.94 -14.68 1.90
N THR A 45 4.29 -15.94 2.10
CA THR A 45 4.58 -16.88 1.01
C THR A 45 3.33 -17.67 0.65
N ARG A 46 2.71 -17.35 -0.49
CA ARG A 46 1.54 -18.07 -1.00
C ARG A 46 1.69 -18.26 -2.51
N PRO A 47 1.14 -19.32 -3.10
CA PRO A 47 1.13 -19.51 -4.55
C PRO A 47 0.48 -18.32 -5.28
N ARG A 48 0.64 -18.27 -6.60
CA ARG A 48 -0.06 -17.31 -7.45
C ARG A 48 -1.58 -17.47 -7.31
N ARG A 49 -2.35 -16.38 -7.42
CA ARG A 49 -3.82 -16.33 -7.34
C ARG A 49 -4.42 -16.60 -5.94
N PHE A 50 -3.62 -16.60 -4.88
CA PHE A 50 -4.09 -16.73 -3.48
C PHE A 50 -4.38 -15.38 -2.80
N GLY A 51 -4.61 -14.32 -3.57
CA GLY A 51 -5.05 -13.03 -3.06
C GLY A 51 -3.98 -12.23 -2.30
N LYS A 52 -2.68 -12.47 -2.56
CA LYS A 52 -1.60 -11.67 -1.92
C LYS A 52 -1.76 -10.18 -2.18
N THR A 53 -1.90 -9.78 -3.44
CA THR A 53 -2.04 -8.38 -3.83
C THR A 53 -3.30 -7.75 -3.23
N LEU A 54 -4.40 -8.49 -3.21
CA LEU A 54 -5.64 -8.03 -2.58
C LEU A 54 -5.48 -7.82 -1.07
N ASN A 55 -4.78 -8.72 -0.37
CA ASN A 55 -4.51 -8.55 1.06
C ASN A 55 -3.58 -7.37 1.31
N MET A 56 -2.57 -7.14 0.45
CA MET A 56 -1.71 -5.95 0.54
C MET A 56 -2.51 -4.66 0.33
N SER A 57 -3.40 -4.63 -0.68
CA SER A 57 -4.30 -3.50 -0.90
C SER A 57 -5.23 -3.27 0.29
N MET A 58 -5.75 -4.33 0.92
CA MET A 58 -6.55 -4.23 2.15
C MET A 58 -5.76 -3.60 3.31
N LEU A 59 -4.51 -4.04 3.53
CA LEU A 59 -3.64 -3.48 4.57
C LEU A 59 -3.32 -2.01 4.31
N GLU A 60 -2.98 -1.67 3.06
CA GLU A 60 -2.74 -0.30 2.62
C GLU A 60 -3.92 0.60 2.96
N HIS A 61 -5.14 0.24 2.54
CA HIS A 61 -6.35 1.04 2.83
C HIS A 61 -6.69 1.12 4.32
N PHE A 62 -6.36 0.08 5.11
CA PHE A 62 -6.62 0.10 6.54
C PHE A 62 -5.69 1.09 7.26
N PHE A 63 -4.39 1.00 7.03
CA PHE A 63 -3.41 1.79 7.77
C PHE A 63 -3.24 3.22 7.22
N SER A 64 -3.40 3.42 5.91
CA SER A 64 -3.15 4.71 5.25
C SER A 64 -4.01 5.84 5.85
N ILE A 65 -3.39 7.01 6.04
CA ILE A 65 -4.10 8.25 6.38
C ILE A 65 -5.06 8.71 5.27
N GLU A 66 -4.85 8.23 4.07
CA GLU A 66 -5.69 8.52 2.91
C GLU A 66 -6.80 7.47 2.72
N GLY A 67 -7.82 7.82 1.95
CA GLY A 67 -8.89 6.92 1.55
C GLY A 67 -10.07 6.82 2.52
N ASP A 68 -11.13 6.18 2.04
CA ASP A 68 -12.38 6.00 2.77
C ASP A 68 -12.31 4.79 3.71
N LYS A 69 -12.49 5.01 5.00
CA LYS A 69 -12.46 3.96 6.03
C LYS A 69 -13.78 3.22 6.16
N SER A 70 -14.87 3.76 5.63
CA SER A 70 -16.18 3.12 5.64
C SER A 70 -16.21 1.79 4.85
N ILE A 71 -15.23 1.56 3.98
CA ILE A 71 -15.08 0.28 3.26
C ILE A 71 -14.84 -0.92 4.20
N PHE A 72 -14.49 -0.68 5.46
CA PHE A 72 -14.33 -1.71 6.48
C PHE A 72 -15.60 -1.97 7.29
N ASP A 73 -16.65 -1.18 7.10
CA ASP A 73 -17.90 -1.32 7.85
C ASP A 73 -18.55 -2.69 7.63
N GLY A 74 -18.91 -3.33 8.75
CA GLY A 74 -19.52 -4.66 8.74
C GLY A 74 -18.56 -5.82 8.48
N LEU A 75 -17.26 -5.57 8.25
CA LEU A 75 -16.22 -6.59 8.17
C LEU A 75 -15.74 -6.98 9.58
N LYS A 76 -14.96 -8.07 9.67
CA LYS A 76 -14.50 -8.60 10.97
C LYS A 76 -13.70 -7.58 11.76
N ILE A 77 -12.83 -6.82 11.10
CA ILE A 77 -11.98 -5.83 11.76
C ILE A 77 -12.79 -4.70 12.41
N SER A 78 -13.92 -4.30 11.83
CA SER A 78 -14.77 -3.24 12.41
C SER A 78 -15.40 -3.62 13.75
N LYS A 79 -15.37 -4.90 14.13
CA LYS A 79 -15.82 -5.38 15.45
C LYS A 79 -14.74 -5.22 16.52
N ASP A 80 -13.49 -5.06 16.10
CA ASP A 80 -12.33 -4.81 16.95
C ASP A 80 -12.13 -3.29 17.03
N THR A 81 -12.99 -2.63 17.81
CA THR A 81 -13.05 -1.16 17.89
C THR A 81 -11.75 -0.57 18.42
N GLU A 82 -11.13 -1.23 19.41
CA GLU A 82 -9.85 -0.80 19.98
C GLU A 82 -8.75 -0.71 18.91
N LEU A 83 -8.54 -1.78 18.13
CA LEU A 83 -7.55 -1.78 17.07
C LEU A 83 -7.91 -0.80 15.94
N SER A 84 -9.19 -0.68 15.62
CA SER A 84 -9.63 0.24 14.57
C SER A 84 -9.40 1.70 14.97
N GLU A 85 -9.68 2.08 16.20
CA GLU A 85 -9.46 3.43 16.71
C GLU A 85 -7.98 3.78 16.83
N GLU A 86 -7.13 2.82 17.20
CA GLU A 86 -5.70 3.03 17.39
C GLU A 86 -4.93 3.06 16.06
N TYR A 87 -5.27 2.19 15.10
CA TYR A 87 -4.42 1.94 13.92
C TYR A 87 -5.04 2.37 12.60
N MET A 88 -6.38 2.40 12.45
CA MET A 88 -7.02 2.66 11.17
C MET A 88 -6.83 4.12 10.74
N GLY A 89 -6.24 4.32 9.58
CA GLY A 89 -6.04 5.65 9.01
C GLY A 89 -5.00 6.51 9.74
N LYS A 90 -4.01 5.90 10.38
CA LYS A 90 -3.03 6.62 11.22
C LYS A 90 -1.64 6.75 10.62
N TYR A 91 -1.35 6.05 9.53
CA TYR A 91 0.01 5.92 9.03
C TYR A 91 0.17 6.40 7.59
N PRO A 92 1.27 7.05 7.22
CA PRO A 92 1.70 7.15 5.84
C PRO A 92 2.15 5.74 5.40
N VAL A 93 1.50 5.18 4.38
CA VAL A 93 1.78 3.82 3.92
C VAL A 93 2.51 3.86 2.58
N ILE A 94 3.67 3.22 2.52
CA ILE A 94 4.40 3.01 1.27
C ILE A 94 4.02 1.66 0.70
N SER A 95 3.32 1.66 -0.43
CA SER A 95 2.95 0.46 -1.17
C SER A 95 3.75 0.36 -2.46
N VAL A 96 4.56 -0.69 -2.59
CA VAL A 96 5.45 -0.89 -3.74
C VAL A 96 5.15 -2.21 -4.42
N SER A 97 4.90 -2.18 -5.72
CA SER A 97 4.76 -3.38 -6.55
C SER A 97 5.92 -3.51 -7.52
N LEU A 98 6.66 -4.61 -7.41
CA LEU A 98 7.76 -4.94 -8.32
C LEU A 98 7.29 -5.76 -9.54
N LYS A 99 5.98 -5.91 -9.73
CA LYS A 99 5.38 -6.73 -10.79
C LYS A 99 5.81 -6.35 -12.21
N GLY A 100 6.10 -5.07 -12.45
CA GLY A 100 6.44 -4.53 -13.75
C GLY A 100 7.94 -4.61 -14.09
N ILE A 101 8.80 -4.98 -13.14
CA ILE A 101 10.23 -5.10 -13.40
C ILE A 101 10.49 -6.39 -14.20
N ASN A 102 10.38 -6.28 -15.51
CA ASN A 102 10.65 -7.36 -16.45
C ASN A 102 11.51 -6.83 -17.59
N ALA A 103 12.73 -6.42 -17.27
CA ALA A 103 13.69 -5.91 -18.26
C ALA A 103 14.75 -6.98 -18.55
N ALA A 104 15.12 -7.10 -19.83
CA ALA A 104 16.15 -8.02 -20.28
C ALA A 104 17.58 -7.58 -19.89
N ALA A 105 17.75 -6.29 -19.50
CA ALA A 105 19.01 -5.69 -19.11
C ALA A 105 18.90 -4.97 -17.76
N TYR A 106 20.01 -4.94 -17.01
CA TYR A 106 20.12 -4.25 -15.72
C TYR A 106 19.61 -2.80 -15.79
N LYS A 107 20.04 -2.03 -16.80
CA LYS A 107 19.63 -0.63 -16.94
C LYS A 107 18.11 -0.44 -16.96
N GLY A 108 17.40 -1.25 -17.73
CA GLY A 108 15.94 -1.16 -17.78
C GLY A 108 15.26 -1.54 -16.47
N ALA A 109 15.81 -2.51 -15.73
CA ALA A 109 15.31 -2.87 -14.41
C ALA A 109 15.55 -1.74 -13.39
N PHE A 110 16.71 -1.10 -13.45
CA PHE A 110 17.07 0.04 -12.62
C PHE A 110 16.18 1.25 -12.90
N ASP A 111 16.04 1.65 -14.17
CA ASP A 111 15.17 2.77 -14.58
C ASP A 111 13.72 2.57 -14.10
N PHE A 112 13.23 1.34 -14.17
CA PHE A 112 11.89 1.02 -13.68
C PHE A 112 11.80 1.11 -12.15
N ALA A 113 12.81 0.67 -11.42
CA ALA A 113 12.87 0.80 -9.96
C ALA A 113 12.87 2.27 -9.54
N VAL A 114 13.68 3.11 -10.20
CA VAL A 114 13.69 4.57 -9.99
C VAL A 114 12.31 5.17 -10.26
N GLN A 115 11.64 4.76 -11.33
CA GLN A 115 10.29 5.24 -11.65
C GLN A 115 9.27 4.86 -10.56
N ILE A 116 9.34 3.64 -10.02
CA ILE A 116 8.48 3.22 -8.90
C ILE A 116 8.72 4.12 -7.69
N MET A 117 9.97 4.36 -7.32
CA MET A 117 10.31 5.20 -6.17
C MET A 117 9.79 6.63 -6.34
N LYS A 118 9.97 7.24 -7.51
CA LYS A 118 9.45 8.56 -7.83
C LYS A 118 7.93 8.62 -7.75
N THR A 119 7.24 7.63 -8.32
CA THR A 119 5.77 7.56 -8.29
C THR A 119 5.27 7.43 -6.85
N THR A 120 5.91 6.57 -6.06
CA THR A 120 5.57 6.39 -4.64
C THR A 120 5.80 7.69 -3.85
N ALA A 121 6.94 8.33 -4.05
CA ALA A 121 7.24 9.62 -3.42
C ALA A 121 6.23 10.71 -3.84
N SER A 122 5.85 10.77 -5.12
CA SER A 122 4.86 11.75 -5.59
C SER A 122 3.50 11.63 -4.90
N GLY A 123 3.12 10.43 -4.46
CA GLY A 123 1.92 10.22 -3.67
C GLY A 123 2.01 10.70 -2.22
N MET A 124 3.21 11.06 -1.74
CA MET A 124 3.44 11.44 -0.33
C MET A 124 3.91 12.89 -0.17
N GLN A 125 3.55 13.79 -1.09
CA GLN A 125 4.00 15.19 -1.05
C GLN A 125 3.56 15.94 0.21
N PHE A 126 2.51 15.49 0.89
CA PHE A 126 2.10 16.03 2.19
C PHE A 126 3.21 15.97 3.26
N LEU A 127 4.22 15.10 3.10
CA LEU A 127 5.38 15.07 3.98
C LEU A 127 6.21 16.36 3.93
N LEU A 128 6.17 17.11 2.83
CA LEU A 128 6.85 18.41 2.72
C LEU A 128 6.28 19.47 3.67
N ASP A 129 5.02 19.31 4.07
CA ASP A 129 4.35 20.21 5.01
C ASP A 129 4.59 19.79 6.48
N SER A 130 5.29 18.67 6.71
CA SER A 130 5.59 18.17 8.05
C SER A 130 6.53 19.11 8.80
N GLU A 131 6.21 19.39 10.06
CA GLU A 131 7.10 20.14 10.97
C GLU A 131 8.21 19.29 11.57
N VAL A 132 8.11 17.96 11.44
CA VAL A 132 9.09 17.01 11.97
C VAL A 132 10.30 16.86 11.03
N LEU A 133 10.09 17.03 9.72
CA LEU A 133 11.17 16.95 8.73
C LEU A 133 12.01 18.23 8.73
N SER A 134 13.34 18.07 8.76
CA SER A 134 14.28 19.18 8.62
C SER A 134 14.23 19.77 7.20
N ASP A 135 14.75 20.99 7.03
CA ASP A 135 14.86 21.60 5.71
C ASP A 135 15.76 20.80 4.77
N TYR A 136 16.76 20.09 5.33
CA TYR A 136 17.63 19.20 4.60
C TYR A 136 16.81 18.01 4.05
N ASP A 137 16.05 17.31 4.90
CA ASP A 137 15.20 16.19 4.48
C ASP A 137 14.19 16.61 3.41
N LYS A 138 13.60 17.80 3.57
CA LYS A 138 12.68 18.36 2.56
C LYS A 138 13.36 18.67 1.24
N SER A 139 14.61 19.13 1.28
CA SER A 139 15.40 19.36 0.07
C SER A 139 15.72 18.06 -0.66
N ASP A 140 16.15 17.03 0.06
CA ASP A 140 16.44 15.72 -0.49
C ASP A 140 15.18 15.07 -1.08
N TYR A 141 14.05 15.23 -0.39
CA TYR A 141 12.77 14.74 -0.89
C TYR A 141 12.34 15.45 -2.20
N LYS A 142 12.53 16.79 -2.28
CA LYS A 142 12.28 17.53 -3.51
C LYS A 142 13.20 17.08 -4.64
N ALA A 143 14.48 16.84 -4.34
CA ALA A 143 15.42 16.30 -5.30
C ALA A 143 14.99 14.92 -5.82
N LEU A 144 14.45 14.04 -4.96
CA LEU A 144 13.89 12.75 -5.37
C LEU A 144 12.70 12.91 -6.35
N LEU A 145 11.87 13.94 -6.18
CA LEU A 145 10.74 14.22 -7.08
C LEU A 145 11.17 14.81 -8.42
N ASP A 146 12.35 15.44 -8.49
CA ASP A 146 12.84 16.04 -9.73
C ASP A 146 13.14 14.97 -10.79
N SER A 147 12.71 15.25 -12.02
CA SER A 147 12.93 14.36 -13.16
C SER A 147 14.40 14.26 -13.60
N SER A 148 15.25 15.22 -13.16
CA SER A 148 16.67 15.27 -13.51
C SER A 148 17.56 14.36 -12.66
N MET A 149 17.02 13.67 -11.62
CA MET A 149 17.80 12.74 -10.81
C MET A 149 18.34 11.60 -11.66
N SER A 150 19.65 11.64 -11.87
CA SER A 150 20.43 10.63 -12.55
C SER A 150 20.76 9.45 -11.61
N GLU A 151 21.27 8.35 -12.20
CA GLU A 151 21.78 7.16 -11.51
C GLU A 151 22.71 7.46 -10.31
N ALA A 152 23.32 8.65 -10.27
CA ALA A 152 24.29 9.05 -9.25
C ALA A 152 23.74 9.14 -7.83
N VAL A 153 22.44 9.40 -7.66
CA VAL A 153 21.84 9.53 -6.31
C VAL A 153 21.52 8.18 -5.69
N PHE A 154 21.29 7.16 -6.52
CA PHE A 154 21.02 5.79 -6.05
C PHE A 154 22.28 4.91 -5.96
N ALA A 155 23.42 5.42 -6.41
CA ALA A 155 24.70 4.70 -6.41
C ALA A 155 25.64 5.12 -5.27
N ALA A 156 25.21 6.03 -4.39
CA ALA A 156 25.98 6.50 -3.26
C ALA A 156 25.63 5.68 -1.99
N ASP A 157 26.10 4.42 -1.95
CA ASP A 157 26.39 3.64 -0.74
C ASP A 157 27.43 2.57 -1.02
#